data_496756d82bd412b55e8aa986f57c4ee6
#
_entry.id   496756d82bd412b55e8aa986f57c4ee6
#
_cell.length_a   1.000
_cell.length_b   1.000
_cell.length_c   1.000
_cell.angle_alpha   90.00
_cell.angle_beta   90.00
_cell.angle_gamma   90.00
#
_symmetry.space_group_name_H-M   'P 1'
#
loop_
_entity.id
_entity.type
_entity.pdbx_description
1 polymer ?
#
loop_
_entity_poly.entity_id
_entity_poly.type
_entity_poly.pdbx_seq_one_letter_code
_entity_poly.pdbx_strand_id
1 'polypeptide(L)'
;IRHGYWFMPKTALGLLIVELIGPYPLWLQRLVHRAVLAICVGDYRRYGLPLPNHRIFERHPTVSTEALHYLKHGRIHPHPDVSRYDGDQVEFVDGTRINADLIVCATGYHVSYPFLAPGLAEVRGSVVRNYWGMISPQYRHLYLVGWGQPRSGFGNLLEPLAETLAQAIKTQDRMQYPLGAVLRRLHMPLPESHLADPFQLERGYARARRLLPLLP
;
A
#
# COMPACT_ATOMS: atom_id res chain seq x y z
N ILE A 1 -19.45 2.60 -1.58
CA ILE A 1 -18.04 2.72 -2.08
C ILE A 1 -17.69 4.20 -2.19
N ARG A 2 -16.99 4.75 -1.19
CA ARG A 2 -16.77 6.20 -1.06
C ARG A 2 -15.85 6.84 -2.11
N HIS A 3 -14.87 6.10 -2.63
CA HIS A 3 -13.79 6.70 -3.43
C HIS A 3 -13.58 6.06 -4.80
N GLY A 4 -14.36 5.06 -5.15
CA GLY A 4 -14.08 4.22 -6.30
C GLY A 4 -12.76 3.46 -6.13
N TYR A 5 -12.58 2.39 -6.91
CA TYR A 5 -11.36 1.58 -6.90
C TYR A 5 -10.94 1.26 -8.33
N TRP A 6 -9.64 1.26 -8.58
CA TRP A 6 -9.10 0.71 -9.80
C TRP A 6 -9.10 -0.80 -9.71
N PHE A 7 -9.93 -1.47 -10.53
CA PHE A 7 -9.97 -2.92 -10.63
C PHE A 7 -8.98 -3.37 -11.70
N MET A 8 -8.01 -4.17 -11.31
CA MET A 8 -7.04 -4.77 -12.23
C MET A 8 -7.39 -6.23 -12.47
N PRO A 9 -7.61 -6.67 -13.72
CA PRO A 9 -7.87 -8.06 -14.01
C PRO A 9 -6.62 -8.91 -13.70
N LYS A 10 -6.82 -10.04 -13.02
CA LYS A 10 -5.77 -11.00 -12.70
C LYS A 10 -5.49 -11.87 -13.92
N THR A 11 -4.73 -11.33 -14.88
CA THR A 11 -4.35 -12.05 -16.10
C THR A 11 -2.83 -12.13 -16.22
N ALA A 12 -2.34 -13.16 -16.91
CA ALA A 12 -0.92 -13.31 -17.21
C ALA A 12 -0.36 -12.10 -17.98
N LEU A 13 -1.15 -11.53 -18.89
CA LEU A 13 -0.80 -10.32 -19.62
C LEU A 13 -0.65 -9.12 -18.68
N GLY A 14 -1.55 -8.97 -17.67
CA GLY A 14 -1.45 -7.91 -16.67
C GLY A 14 -0.19 -8.00 -15.84
N LEU A 15 0.21 -9.19 -15.44
CA LEU A 15 1.46 -9.44 -14.71
C LEU A 15 2.68 -9.12 -15.58
N LEU A 16 2.70 -9.57 -16.82
CA LEU A 16 3.76 -9.29 -17.78
C LEU A 16 3.92 -7.76 -18.00
N ILE A 17 2.81 -7.03 -18.13
CA ILE A 17 2.83 -5.57 -18.27
C ILE A 17 3.42 -4.91 -17.03
N VAL A 18 3.09 -5.38 -15.83
CA VAL A 18 3.67 -4.84 -14.58
C VAL A 18 5.19 -5.03 -14.56
N GLU A 19 5.69 -6.21 -14.94
CA GLU A 19 7.12 -6.49 -15.00
C GLU A 19 7.84 -5.66 -16.05
N LEU A 20 7.30 -5.59 -17.26
CA LEU A 20 7.92 -4.86 -18.38
C LEU A 20 7.96 -3.34 -18.14
N ILE A 21 6.93 -2.77 -17.53
CA ILE A 21 6.79 -1.33 -17.39
C ILE A 21 7.20 -0.84 -16.00
N GLY A 22 7.31 -1.73 -15.03
CA GLY A 22 7.68 -1.42 -13.65
C GLY A 22 8.97 -0.61 -13.49
N PRO A 23 10.04 -0.86 -14.23
CA PRO A 23 11.28 -0.07 -14.16
C PRO A 23 11.16 1.37 -14.66
N TYR A 24 10.13 1.68 -15.45
CA TYR A 24 9.94 2.99 -16.06
C TYR A 24 9.32 4.02 -15.10
N PRO A 25 9.36 5.33 -15.44
CA PRO A 25 8.77 6.38 -14.62
C PRO A 25 7.27 6.17 -14.36
N LEU A 26 6.80 6.56 -13.18
CA LEU A 26 5.43 6.33 -12.73
C LEU A 26 4.36 6.92 -13.67
N TRP A 27 4.64 8.04 -14.34
CA TRP A 27 3.71 8.62 -15.30
C TRP A 27 3.46 7.71 -16.50
N LEU A 28 4.51 7.02 -17.01
CA LEU A 28 4.39 6.07 -18.12
C LEU A 28 3.66 4.80 -17.67
N GLN A 29 3.98 4.30 -16.48
CA GLN A 29 3.24 3.19 -15.88
C GLN A 29 1.74 3.50 -15.80
N ARG A 30 1.37 4.70 -15.34
CA ARG A 30 -0.02 5.16 -15.25
C ARG A 30 -0.70 5.23 -16.61
N LEU A 31 -0.01 5.76 -17.62
CA LEU A 31 -0.54 5.87 -18.98
C LEU A 31 -0.89 4.50 -19.56
N VAL A 32 0.06 3.56 -19.49
CA VAL A 32 -0.15 2.20 -20.01
C VAL A 32 -1.25 1.47 -19.25
N HIS A 33 -1.25 1.53 -17.92
CA HIS A 33 -2.32 0.89 -17.15
C HIS A 33 -3.69 1.50 -17.44
N ARG A 34 -3.78 2.82 -17.66
CA ARG A 34 -5.05 3.45 -18.09
C ARG A 34 -5.54 2.88 -19.42
N ALA A 35 -4.67 2.75 -20.41
CA ALA A 35 -5.03 2.19 -21.71
C ALA A 35 -5.49 0.72 -21.58
N VAL A 36 -4.75 -0.09 -20.83
CA VAL A 36 -5.11 -1.49 -20.57
C VAL A 36 -6.46 -1.59 -19.85
N LEU A 37 -6.70 -0.77 -18.81
CA LEU A 37 -7.96 -0.80 -18.09
C LEU A 37 -9.13 -0.32 -18.94
N ALA A 38 -8.92 0.68 -19.80
CA ALA A 38 -9.96 1.14 -20.74
C ALA A 38 -10.40 0.02 -21.70
N ILE A 39 -9.48 -0.83 -22.13
CA ILE A 39 -9.76 -1.97 -23.03
C ILE A 39 -10.37 -3.15 -22.23
N CYS A 40 -9.75 -3.53 -21.10
CA CYS A 40 -10.11 -4.76 -20.38
C CYS A 40 -11.33 -4.61 -19.47
N VAL A 41 -11.51 -3.43 -18.85
CA VAL A 41 -12.57 -3.14 -17.88
C VAL A 41 -13.64 -2.23 -18.49
N GLY A 42 -13.21 -1.21 -19.22
CA GLY A 42 -14.10 -0.21 -19.80
C GLY A 42 -14.61 0.81 -18.79
N ASP A 43 -15.86 1.27 -18.98
CA ASP A 43 -16.48 2.27 -18.11
C ASP A 43 -17.01 1.62 -16.82
N TYR A 44 -16.50 2.06 -15.68
CA TYR A 44 -16.90 1.60 -14.34
C TYR A 44 -18.38 1.83 -14.03
N ARG A 45 -18.99 2.86 -14.62
CA ARG A 45 -20.43 3.15 -14.47
C ARG A 45 -21.32 2.02 -14.95
N ARG A 46 -20.87 1.21 -15.92
CA ARG A 46 -21.59 0.00 -16.40
C ARG A 46 -21.71 -1.09 -15.32
N TYR A 47 -20.91 -1.01 -14.28
CA TYR A 47 -20.94 -1.93 -13.14
C TYR A 47 -21.62 -1.31 -11.91
N GLY A 48 -22.25 -0.13 -12.04
CA GLY A 48 -22.80 0.61 -10.90
C GLY A 48 -21.74 1.19 -9.95
N LEU A 49 -20.47 1.23 -10.39
CA LEU A 49 -19.37 1.71 -9.57
C LEU A 49 -19.07 3.19 -9.83
N PRO A 50 -18.75 3.97 -8.80
CA PRO A 50 -18.25 5.33 -9.00
C PRO A 50 -16.88 5.30 -9.69
N LEU A 51 -16.61 6.32 -10.51
CA LEU A 51 -15.27 6.51 -11.07
C LEU A 51 -14.26 6.75 -9.94
N PRO A 52 -13.05 6.16 -10.00
CA PRO A 52 -12.01 6.44 -9.04
C PRO A 52 -11.63 7.92 -9.05
N ASN A 53 -11.63 8.55 -7.87
CA ASN A 53 -11.29 9.96 -7.68
C ASN A 53 -9.80 10.20 -7.41
N HIS A 54 -8.97 9.21 -7.69
CA HIS A 54 -7.52 9.23 -7.47
C HIS A 54 -6.80 8.60 -8.68
N ARG A 55 -5.52 8.91 -8.83
CA ARG A 55 -4.71 8.33 -9.91
C ARG A 55 -4.38 6.87 -9.63
N ILE A 56 -4.14 6.10 -10.69
CA ILE A 56 -3.63 4.73 -10.58
C ILE A 56 -2.35 4.74 -9.75
N PHE A 57 -2.23 3.80 -8.80
CA PHE A 57 -1.11 3.66 -7.85
C PHE A 57 -1.00 4.77 -6.78
N GLU A 58 -1.97 5.64 -6.62
CA GLU A 58 -2.07 6.47 -5.41
C GLU A 58 -2.71 5.71 -4.25
N ARG A 59 -3.55 4.71 -4.58
CA ARG A 59 -4.10 3.74 -3.64
C ARG A 59 -3.90 2.35 -4.18
N HIS A 60 -4.01 1.35 -3.31
CA HIS A 60 -3.86 -0.04 -3.72
C HIS A 60 -4.97 -0.42 -4.71
N PRO A 61 -4.65 -0.89 -5.91
CA PRO A 61 -5.67 -1.36 -6.84
C PRO A 61 -6.30 -2.66 -6.32
N THR A 62 -7.58 -2.86 -6.63
CA THR A 62 -8.25 -4.12 -6.37
C THR A 62 -7.93 -5.10 -7.50
N VAL A 63 -7.18 -6.16 -7.18
CA VAL A 63 -6.87 -7.22 -8.15
C VAL A 63 -7.95 -8.30 -8.05
N SER A 64 -9.00 -8.18 -8.84
CA SER A 64 -10.09 -9.15 -8.90
C SER A 64 -10.78 -9.13 -10.26
N THR A 65 -10.87 -10.28 -10.87
CA THR A 65 -11.65 -10.51 -12.08
C THR A 65 -13.08 -10.89 -11.70
N GLU A 66 -13.23 -11.66 -10.64
CA GLU A 66 -14.50 -12.19 -10.16
C GLU A 66 -15.45 -11.09 -9.70
N ALA A 67 -14.95 -10.07 -9.00
CA ALA A 67 -15.78 -8.96 -8.52
C ALA A 67 -16.50 -8.25 -9.68
N LEU A 68 -15.78 -7.93 -10.76
CA LEU A 68 -16.36 -7.31 -11.95
C LEU A 68 -17.36 -8.25 -12.66
N HIS A 69 -17.07 -9.55 -12.69
CA HIS A 69 -17.98 -10.55 -13.24
C HIS A 69 -19.28 -10.59 -12.46
N TYR A 70 -19.23 -10.68 -11.13
CA TYR A 70 -20.45 -10.73 -10.30
C TYR A 70 -21.24 -9.41 -10.32
N LEU A 71 -20.58 -8.27 -10.40
CA LEU A 71 -21.22 -6.97 -10.60
C LEU A 71 -21.97 -6.94 -11.93
N LYS A 72 -21.35 -7.39 -13.03
CA LYS A 72 -21.95 -7.42 -14.36
C LYS A 72 -23.17 -8.34 -14.44
N HIS A 73 -23.17 -9.44 -13.69
CA HIS A 73 -24.25 -10.41 -13.68
C HIS A 73 -25.28 -10.15 -12.56
N GLY A 74 -25.22 -8.99 -11.88
CA GLY A 74 -26.20 -8.60 -10.87
C GLY A 74 -26.19 -9.46 -9.60
N ARG A 75 -25.07 -10.14 -9.29
CA ARG A 75 -24.91 -10.91 -8.05
C ARG A 75 -24.32 -10.08 -6.91
N ILE A 76 -23.77 -8.93 -7.24
CA ILE A 76 -23.32 -7.91 -6.31
C ILE A 76 -24.00 -6.61 -6.70
N HIS A 77 -24.64 -5.97 -5.73
CA HIS A 77 -25.31 -4.68 -5.91
C HIS A 77 -24.51 -3.59 -5.18
N PRO A 78 -23.85 -2.67 -5.89
CA PRO A 78 -23.16 -1.56 -5.26
C PRO A 78 -24.16 -0.59 -4.64
N HIS A 79 -23.88 -0.18 -3.42
CA HIS A 79 -24.61 0.88 -2.73
C HIS A 79 -23.63 2.00 -2.33
N PRO A 80 -24.11 3.23 -2.09
CA PRO A 80 -23.31 4.30 -1.53
C PRO A 80 -22.92 3.99 -0.08
N ASP A 81 -22.35 4.98 0.62
CA ASP A 81 -21.96 4.82 2.02
C ASP A 81 -23.17 4.52 2.92
N VAL A 82 -22.94 3.72 3.96
CA VAL A 82 -23.95 3.45 4.99
C VAL A 82 -24.14 4.71 5.82
N SER A 83 -25.40 5.11 6.00
CA SER A 83 -25.80 6.21 6.88
C SER A 83 -25.98 5.72 8.30
N ARG A 84 -26.74 4.64 8.48
CA ARG A 84 -26.99 4.03 9.79
C ARG A 84 -27.43 2.57 9.69
N TYR A 85 -27.38 1.89 10.82
CA TYR A 85 -27.96 0.56 11.05
C TYR A 85 -29.22 0.73 11.92
N ASP A 86 -30.29 0.05 11.53
CA ASP A 86 -31.59 0.12 12.23
C ASP A 86 -32.19 -1.30 12.30
N GLY A 87 -31.88 -2.01 13.39
CA GLY A 87 -32.23 -3.42 13.53
C GLY A 87 -31.56 -4.30 12.48
N ASP A 88 -32.37 -4.96 11.67
CA ASP A 88 -31.97 -5.79 10.53
C ASP A 88 -31.82 -5.00 9.21
N GLN A 89 -32.07 -3.68 9.26
CA GLN A 89 -32.00 -2.80 8.10
C GLN A 89 -30.72 -1.97 8.07
N VAL A 90 -30.21 -1.80 6.87
CA VAL A 90 -29.11 -0.88 6.57
C VAL A 90 -29.65 0.26 5.71
N GLU A 91 -29.50 1.50 6.19
CA GLU A 91 -29.86 2.70 5.46
C GLU A 91 -28.60 3.34 4.86
N PHE A 92 -28.66 3.68 3.58
CA PHE A 92 -27.59 4.32 2.85
C PHE A 92 -27.78 5.85 2.78
N VAL A 93 -26.72 6.59 2.45
CA VAL A 93 -26.76 8.07 2.38
C VAL A 93 -27.70 8.63 1.31
N ASP A 94 -28.11 7.82 0.35
CA ASP A 94 -29.13 8.14 -0.67
C ASP A 94 -30.58 7.87 -0.21
N GLY A 95 -30.75 7.42 1.05
CA GLY A 95 -32.04 7.09 1.64
C GLY A 95 -32.56 5.69 1.31
N THR A 96 -31.86 4.89 0.48
CA THR A 96 -32.24 3.50 0.23
C THR A 96 -32.05 2.64 1.47
N ARG A 97 -32.89 1.62 1.64
CA ARG A 97 -32.83 0.67 2.77
C ARG A 97 -32.86 -0.75 2.25
N ILE A 98 -32.08 -1.60 2.83
CA ILE A 98 -32.08 -3.04 2.56
C ILE A 98 -32.06 -3.82 3.88
N ASN A 99 -32.67 -5.01 3.89
CA ASN A 99 -32.49 -5.97 4.96
C ASN A 99 -31.15 -6.68 4.79
N ALA A 100 -30.45 -6.94 5.90
CA ALA A 100 -29.17 -7.63 5.90
C ALA A 100 -29.12 -8.67 6.99
N ASP A 101 -29.02 -9.95 6.61
CA ASP A 101 -28.87 -11.06 7.56
C ASP A 101 -27.46 -11.10 8.17
N LEU A 102 -26.46 -10.58 7.44
CA LEU A 102 -25.06 -10.52 7.86
C LEU A 102 -24.41 -9.24 7.33
N ILE A 103 -23.71 -8.55 8.23
CA ILE A 103 -22.92 -7.37 7.89
C ILE A 103 -21.44 -7.66 8.16
N VAL A 104 -20.60 -7.57 7.11
CA VAL A 104 -19.16 -7.78 7.21
C VAL A 104 -18.44 -6.43 7.10
N CYS A 105 -17.84 -5.98 8.20
CA CYS A 105 -17.07 -4.74 8.26
C CYS A 105 -15.65 -4.97 7.73
N ALA A 106 -15.41 -4.68 6.45
CA ALA A 106 -14.10 -4.74 5.81
C ALA A 106 -13.51 -3.33 5.60
N THR A 107 -13.55 -2.50 6.65
CA THR A 107 -13.22 -1.06 6.60
C THR A 107 -11.73 -0.74 6.75
N GLY A 108 -10.87 -1.76 6.85
CA GLY A 108 -9.44 -1.64 7.08
C GLY A 108 -9.07 -1.64 8.56
N TYR A 109 -7.82 -1.29 8.84
CA TYR A 109 -7.24 -1.34 10.18
C TYR A 109 -6.53 -0.04 10.52
N HIS A 110 -6.56 0.30 11.79
CA HIS A 110 -5.67 1.32 12.34
C HIS A 110 -4.35 0.67 12.73
N VAL A 111 -3.28 1.40 12.41
CA VAL A 111 -1.95 0.98 12.82
C VAL A 111 -1.77 1.24 14.30
N SER A 112 -1.43 0.19 15.02
CA SER A 112 -1.24 0.25 16.46
C SER A 112 -0.10 -0.68 16.90
N TYR A 113 0.68 -0.22 17.85
CA TYR A 113 1.73 -0.99 18.53
C TYR A 113 1.48 -0.94 20.04
N PRO A 114 0.45 -1.63 20.55
CA PRO A 114 0.05 -1.54 21.95
C PRO A 114 1.12 -2.07 22.93
N PHE A 115 2.07 -2.84 22.43
CA PHE A 115 3.20 -3.39 23.18
C PHE A 115 4.43 -2.45 23.25
N LEU A 116 4.41 -1.33 22.50
CA LEU A 116 5.47 -0.32 22.55
C LEU A 116 5.04 0.83 23.45
N ALA A 117 6.00 1.40 24.17
CA ALA A 117 5.77 2.63 24.90
C ALA A 117 5.37 3.78 23.93
N PRO A 118 4.49 4.69 24.35
CA PRO A 118 4.08 5.82 23.52
C PRO A 118 5.29 6.63 22.99
N GLY A 119 5.26 6.96 21.72
CA GLY A 119 6.31 7.74 21.05
C GLY A 119 7.48 6.93 20.48
N LEU A 120 7.60 5.63 20.76
CA LEU A 120 8.65 4.81 20.15
C LEU A 120 8.43 4.60 18.65
N ALA A 121 7.20 4.50 18.19
CA ALA A 121 6.86 4.43 16.78
C ALA A 121 6.20 5.74 16.31
N GLU A 122 6.79 6.42 15.33
CA GLU A 122 6.16 7.57 14.69
C GLU A 122 5.18 7.07 13.64
N VAL A 123 3.87 7.25 13.91
CA VAL A 123 2.80 6.88 12.98
C VAL A 123 2.02 8.14 12.59
N ARG A 124 1.92 8.41 11.29
CA ARG A 124 1.09 9.51 10.75
C ARG A 124 0.00 8.93 9.87
N GLY A 125 -1.25 9.00 10.36
CA GLY A 125 -2.36 8.30 9.73
C GLY A 125 -2.10 6.79 9.73
N SER A 126 -1.97 6.18 8.55
CA SER A 126 -1.65 4.76 8.38
C SER A 126 -0.20 4.51 7.96
N VAL A 127 0.69 5.49 8.10
CA VAL A 127 2.10 5.39 7.65
C VAL A 127 3.04 5.39 8.83
N VAL A 128 3.87 4.34 8.95
CA VAL A 128 4.99 4.30 9.90
C VAL A 128 6.21 4.97 9.29
N ARG A 129 6.75 5.94 9.99
CA ARG A 129 7.82 6.82 9.53
C ARG A 129 9.19 6.23 9.83
N ASN A 130 9.55 5.17 9.12
CA ASN A 130 10.85 4.48 9.27
C ASN A 130 11.66 4.57 7.98
N TYR A 131 12.98 4.76 8.10
CA TYR A 131 13.87 4.69 6.95
C TYR A 131 13.87 3.30 6.33
N TRP A 132 13.76 3.22 5.01
CA TRP A 132 13.65 1.98 4.23
C TRP A 132 12.57 1.02 4.75
N GLY A 133 11.53 1.57 5.43
CA GLY A 133 10.43 0.79 5.98
C GLY A 133 10.79 -0.07 7.20
N MET A 134 11.93 0.16 7.84
CA MET A 134 12.40 -0.68 8.96
C MET A 134 13.14 0.06 10.07
N ILE A 135 13.95 1.10 9.79
CA ILE A 135 14.86 1.71 10.75
C ILE A 135 14.21 2.91 11.43
N SER A 136 14.12 2.88 12.75
CA SER A 136 13.63 4.01 13.55
C SER A 136 14.45 5.28 13.30
N PRO A 137 13.80 6.44 13.08
CA PRO A 137 14.51 7.71 12.93
C PRO A 137 15.22 8.21 14.21
N GLN A 138 14.82 7.71 15.38
CA GLN A 138 15.20 8.28 16.67
C GLN A 138 15.91 7.30 17.61
N TYR A 139 15.58 6.01 17.53
CA TYR A 139 16.01 5.03 18.53
C TYR A 139 16.99 4.03 17.95
N ARG A 140 18.02 3.71 18.76
CA ARG A 140 18.96 2.62 18.48
C ARG A 140 18.23 1.28 18.63
N HIS A 141 18.59 0.31 17.79
CA HIS A 141 18.11 -1.07 17.85
C HIS A 141 16.58 -1.23 17.81
N LEU A 142 15.83 -0.20 17.39
CA LEU A 142 14.40 -0.29 17.15
C LEU A 142 14.13 -0.41 15.65
N TYR A 143 13.63 -1.56 15.26
CA TYR A 143 13.29 -1.90 13.87
C TYR A 143 11.84 -2.34 13.80
N LEU A 144 11.03 -1.65 13.00
CA LEU A 144 9.63 -1.98 12.78
C LEU A 144 9.47 -2.38 11.32
N VAL A 145 9.34 -3.67 11.06
CA VAL A 145 9.34 -4.25 9.71
C VAL A 145 7.92 -4.61 9.27
N GLY A 146 7.68 -4.68 7.94
CA GLY A 146 6.40 -5.15 7.39
C GLY A 146 5.37 -4.07 7.08
N TRP A 147 5.77 -2.83 7.16
CA TRP A 147 4.86 -1.68 7.04
C TRP A 147 4.53 -1.20 5.68
N GLY A 148 5.48 -1.23 4.76
CA GLY A 148 5.23 -0.84 3.39
C GLY A 148 4.36 -1.90 2.71
N GLN A 149 3.45 -1.48 1.82
CA GLN A 149 2.68 -2.37 0.96
C GLN A 149 3.18 -2.22 -0.48
N PRO A 150 4.15 -3.04 -0.92
CA PRO A 150 4.57 -3.02 -2.31
C PRO A 150 3.39 -3.41 -3.21
N ARG A 151 3.22 -2.70 -4.32
CA ARG A 151 2.09 -2.90 -5.25
C ARG A 151 1.97 -4.32 -5.81
N SER A 152 3.09 -5.04 -5.91
CA SER A 152 3.17 -6.43 -6.38
C SER A 152 3.35 -7.46 -5.25
N GLY A 153 3.20 -7.04 -3.99
CA GLY A 153 3.51 -7.89 -2.83
C GLY A 153 5.00 -7.88 -2.47
N PHE A 154 5.35 -8.56 -1.39
CA PHE A 154 6.72 -8.56 -0.89
C PHE A 154 7.65 -9.53 -1.63
N GLY A 155 7.15 -10.63 -2.18
CA GLY A 155 7.87 -11.64 -2.96
C GLY A 155 9.39 -11.45 -3.04
N ASN A 156 9.86 -10.93 -4.15
CA ASN A 156 11.28 -10.70 -4.44
C ASN A 156 11.95 -9.62 -3.55
N LEU A 157 11.19 -8.91 -2.71
CA LEU A 157 11.74 -7.89 -1.82
C LEU A 157 12.11 -8.40 -0.43
N LEU A 158 11.68 -9.61 -0.03
CA LEU A 158 11.93 -10.15 1.31
C LEU A 158 13.42 -10.36 1.57
N GLU A 159 14.12 -10.97 0.63
CA GLU A 159 15.56 -11.22 0.75
C GLU A 159 16.36 -9.91 0.80
N PRO A 160 16.22 -8.97 -0.17
CA PRO A 160 16.88 -7.67 -0.10
C PRO A 160 16.57 -6.87 1.18
N LEU A 161 15.34 -6.97 1.68
CA LEU A 161 14.94 -6.34 2.94
C LEU A 161 15.67 -6.96 4.12
N ALA A 162 15.69 -8.31 4.21
CA ALA A 162 16.34 -9.03 5.31
C ALA A 162 17.85 -8.78 5.34
N GLU A 163 18.52 -8.80 4.18
CA GLU A 163 19.94 -8.47 4.07
C GLU A 163 20.24 -7.02 4.50
N THR A 164 19.38 -6.08 4.07
CA THR A 164 19.52 -4.67 4.44
C THR A 164 19.31 -4.47 5.94
N LEU A 165 18.36 -5.19 6.56
CA LEU A 165 18.12 -5.16 8.00
C LEU A 165 19.32 -5.72 8.76
N ALA A 166 19.83 -6.86 8.35
CA ALA A 166 21.00 -7.48 8.96
C ALA A 166 22.23 -6.54 8.90
N GLN A 167 22.45 -5.88 7.77
CA GLN A 167 23.51 -4.89 7.62
C GLN A 167 23.26 -3.64 8.49
N ALA A 168 22.02 -3.18 8.61
CA ALA A 168 21.66 -2.05 9.46
C ALA A 168 21.92 -2.35 10.95
N ILE A 169 21.61 -3.57 11.40
CA ILE A 169 21.89 -4.03 12.77
C ILE A 169 23.39 -3.99 13.01
N LYS A 170 24.19 -4.65 12.17
CA LYS A 170 25.66 -4.67 12.26
C LYS A 170 26.27 -3.27 12.26
N THR A 171 25.72 -2.35 11.48
CA THR A 171 26.17 -0.96 11.43
C THR A 171 25.82 -0.26 12.74
N GLN A 172 24.58 -0.41 13.23
CA GLN A 172 24.17 0.21 14.49
C GLN A 172 24.97 -0.27 15.70
N ASP A 173 25.40 -1.54 15.72
CA ASP A 173 26.23 -2.08 16.81
C ASP A 173 27.57 -1.35 16.96
N ARG A 174 28.13 -0.83 15.86
CA ARG A 174 29.37 -0.06 15.83
C ARG A 174 29.20 1.42 16.15
N MET A 175 27.97 1.92 16.00
CA MET A 175 27.67 3.34 16.13
C MET A 175 27.24 3.71 17.53
N GLN A 176 27.73 4.85 18.04
CA GLN A 176 27.26 5.42 19.30
C GLN A 176 25.89 6.11 19.19
N TYR A 177 25.60 6.71 18.05
CA TYR A 177 24.35 7.43 17.79
C TYR A 177 23.35 6.55 17.05
N PRO A 178 22.03 6.84 17.14
CA PRO A 178 21.04 6.15 16.35
C PRO A 178 21.32 6.27 14.85
N LEU A 179 21.32 5.14 14.14
CA LEU A 179 21.49 5.10 12.67
C LEU A 179 20.49 6.03 11.96
N GLY A 180 19.24 6.06 12.43
CA GLY A 180 18.22 6.96 11.89
C GLY A 180 18.56 8.45 12.02
N ALA A 181 19.28 8.85 13.08
CA ALA A 181 19.74 10.23 13.22
C ALA A 181 20.79 10.61 12.17
N VAL A 182 21.67 9.66 11.81
CA VAL A 182 22.64 9.86 10.73
C VAL A 182 21.94 9.93 9.37
N LEU A 183 21.01 9.02 9.11
CA LEU A 183 20.21 9.06 7.86
C LEU A 183 19.42 10.37 7.72
N ARG A 184 18.94 10.93 8.83
CA ARG A 184 18.30 12.26 8.85
C ARG A 184 19.28 13.37 8.45
N ARG A 185 20.49 13.36 8.98
CA ARG A 185 21.55 14.33 8.60
C ARG A 185 21.93 14.23 7.12
N LEU A 186 21.87 13.03 6.55
CA LEU A 186 22.06 12.79 5.12
C LEU A 186 20.83 13.15 4.28
N HIS A 187 19.83 13.79 4.86
CA HIS A 187 18.57 14.20 4.21
C HIS A 187 17.83 13.04 3.53
N MET A 188 17.95 11.82 4.07
CA MET A 188 17.19 10.70 3.55
C MET A 188 15.68 10.90 3.79
N PRO A 189 14.84 10.70 2.77
CA PRO A 189 13.41 10.89 2.92
C PRO A 189 12.78 9.78 3.76
N LEU A 190 11.82 10.17 4.60
CA LEU A 190 10.90 9.23 5.26
C LEU A 190 9.68 8.97 4.37
N PRO A 191 9.04 7.79 4.48
CA PRO A 191 7.87 7.48 3.68
C PRO A 191 6.69 8.41 4.02
N GLU A 192 5.96 8.83 3.00
CA GLU A 192 4.72 9.61 3.12
C GLU A 192 3.47 8.78 2.81
N SER A 193 3.67 7.59 2.25
CA SER A 193 2.61 6.63 1.91
C SER A 193 3.03 5.23 2.35
N HIS A 194 2.05 4.43 2.75
CA HIS A 194 2.26 3.00 2.98
C HIS A 194 2.41 2.23 1.67
N LEU A 195 1.85 2.76 0.57
CA LEU A 195 1.97 2.14 -0.76
C LEU A 195 3.35 2.42 -1.34
N ALA A 196 4.12 1.38 -1.55
CA ALA A 196 5.48 1.47 -2.03
C ALA A 196 5.62 0.96 -3.47
N ASP A 197 6.49 1.61 -4.23
CA ASP A 197 6.92 1.13 -5.54
C ASP A 197 7.98 0.04 -5.34
N PRO A 198 7.76 -1.21 -5.79
CA PRO A 198 8.69 -2.31 -5.56
C PRO A 198 10.07 -2.07 -6.18
N PHE A 199 10.13 -1.45 -7.34
CA PHE A 199 11.40 -1.16 -8.03
C PHE A 199 12.19 -0.03 -7.32
N GLN A 200 11.48 0.92 -6.71
CA GLN A 200 12.13 1.94 -5.89
C GLN A 200 12.63 1.36 -4.56
N LEU A 201 11.88 0.46 -3.94
CA LEU A 201 12.31 -0.24 -2.74
C LEU A 201 13.56 -1.07 -2.99
N GLU A 202 13.58 -1.88 -4.04
CA GLU A 202 14.72 -2.71 -4.42
C GLU A 202 15.99 -1.86 -4.62
N ARG A 203 15.88 -0.78 -5.40
CA ARG A 203 16.97 0.19 -5.58
C ARG A 203 17.37 0.86 -4.27
N GLY A 204 16.40 1.14 -3.41
CA GLY A 204 16.62 1.70 -2.08
C GLY A 204 17.43 0.76 -1.19
N TYR A 205 17.07 -0.53 -1.15
CA TYR A 205 17.80 -1.56 -0.43
C TYR A 205 19.22 -1.77 -0.98
N ALA A 206 19.38 -1.81 -2.31
CA ALA A 206 20.69 -1.92 -2.92
C ALA A 206 21.61 -0.73 -2.56
N ARG A 207 21.08 0.50 -2.56
CA ARG A 207 21.81 1.69 -2.11
C ARG A 207 22.13 1.64 -0.62
N ALA A 208 21.17 1.21 0.20
CA ALA A 208 21.36 1.08 1.64
C ALA A 208 22.51 0.11 1.96
N ARG A 209 22.54 -1.07 1.34
CA ARG A 209 23.61 -2.07 1.54
C ARG A 209 25.00 -1.55 1.15
N ARG A 210 25.10 -0.63 0.18
CA ARG A 210 26.36 0.03 -0.18
C ARG A 210 26.76 1.13 0.80
N LEU A 211 25.78 1.87 1.33
CA LEU A 211 26.00 3.00 2.24
C LEU A 211 26.31 2.54 3.67
N LEU A 212 25.56 1.59 4.19
CA LEU A 212 25.63 1.16 5.59
C LEU A 212 27.04 0.73 6.04
N PRO A 213 27.84 -0.02 5.26
CA PRO A 213 29.19 -0.38 5.65
C PRO A 213 30.15 0.79 5.79
N LEU A 214 29.85 1.91 5.12
CA LEU A 214 30.70 3.11 5.09
C LEU A 214 30.41 4.06 6.26
N LEU A 215 29.35 3.81 7.01
CA LEU A 215 29.01 4.61 8.18
C LEU A 215 29.87 4.17 9.38
N PRO A 216 30.31 5.16 10.21
CA PRO A 216 31.18 4.93 11.33
C PRO A 216 30.55 4.08 12.44
#